data_4b7cdf5c68d6f374d0e059dcc5c50b18
#
_entry.id   4b7cdf5c68d6f374d0e059dcc5c50b18
#
_cell.length_a   1.000
_cell.length_b   1.000
_cell.length_c   1.000
_cell.angle_alpha   90.00
_cell.angle_beta   90.00
_cell.angle_gamma   90.00
#
_symmetry.space_group_name_H-M   'P 1'
#
loop_
_entity.id
_entity.type
_entity.pdbx_description
1 polymer ?
#
loop_
_entity_poly.entity_id
_entity_poly.type
_entity_poly.pdbx_seq_one_letter_code
_entity_poly.pdbx_strand_id
1 'polypeptide(L)'
;MVGGFVRGQVATRWTKETGVNRIIVVNDQVVKDKTRSTMLKQAVPPGVTAHVVSVDKMMRVYNNPEYADDKVMLLFTNPTDALELVRRGVQVSSINIGGMAYKEGRTMLDTSVSVDAKDVEAFKELDSYGIELEVRKVASDKKVPVLTLIAEKYKP
;
A
#
# COMPACT_ATOMS: atom_id res chain seq x y z
N MET A 1 2.66 -0.90 1.48
CA MET A 1 2.41 0.39 0.80
C MET A 1 3.64 0.78 0.01
N VAL A 2 3.45 1.18 -1.22
CA VAL A 2 4.54 1.56 -2.11
C VAL A 2 4.31 2.99 -2.56
N GLY A 3 5.28 3.87 -2.28
CA GLY A 3 5.18 5.29 -2.66
C GLY A 3 5.22 5.48 -4.17
N GLY A 4 4.08 5.77 -4.77
CA GLY A 4 3.95 6.26 -6.13
C GLY A 4 4.01 5.24 -7.26
N PHE A 5 4.70 4.10 -7.14
CA PHE A 5 4.88 3.15 -8.25
C PHE A 5 5.00 1.72 -7.80
N VAL A 6 4.38 0.81 -8.56
CA VAL A 6 4.74 -0.59 -8.56
C VAL A 6 6.00 -0.72 -9.41
N ARG A 7 7.14 -0.78 -8.79
CA ARG A 7 8.37 -1.08 -9.50
C ARG A 7 8.45 -2.59 -9.70
N GLY A 8 8.99 -3.01 -10.84
CA GLY A 8 9.09 -4.43 -11.17
C GLY A 8 9.75 -5.26 -10.07
N GLN A 9 10.76 -4.72 -9.38
CA GLN A 9 11.42 -5.41 -8.27
C GLN A 9 10.52 -5.65 -7.08
N VAL A 10 9.68 -4.68 -6.71
CA VAL A 10 8.72 -4.82 -5.60
C VAL A 10 7.67 -5.86 -5.97
N ALA A 11 7.08 -5.73 -7.14
CA ALA A 11 6.06 -6.67 -7.61
C ALA A 11 6.62 -8.10 -7.69
N THR A 12 7.82 -8.29 -8.26
CA THR A 12 8.42 -9.61 -8.42
C THR A 12 8.75 -10.26 -7.08
N ARG A 13 9.40 -9.52 -6.18
CA ARG A 13 9.81 -10.09 -4.88
C ARG A 13 8.64 -10.39 -3.98
N TRP A 14 7.72 -9.45 -3.83
CA TRP A 14 6.58 -9.64 -2.94
C TRP A 14 5.61 -10.69 -3.46
N THR A 15 5.41 -10.80 -4.78
CA THR A 15 4.55 -11.85 -5.34
C THR A 15 5.14 -13.24 -5.15
N LYS A 16 6.47 -13.38 -5.25
CA LYS A 16 7.13 -14.66 -4.95
C LYS A 16 6.98 -15.06 -3.49
N GLU A 17 7.20 -14.11 -2.56
CA GLU A 17 7.13 -14.38 -1.13
C GLU A 17 5.72 -14.68 -0.64
N THR A 18 4.72 -14.04 -1.21
CA THR A 18 3.33 -14.15 -0.76
C THR A 18 2.50 -15.16 -1.55
N GLY A 19 2.96 -15.55 -2.74
CA GLY A 19 2.23 -16.47 -3.61
C GLY A 19 0.98 -15.89 -4.25
N VAL A 20 0.80 -14.57 -4.23
CA VAL A 20 -0.35 -13.92 -4.86
C VAL A 20 -0.20 -13.91 -6.38
N ASN A 21 -1.30 -14.02 -7.09
CA ASN A 21 -1.35 -13.97 -8.55
C ASN A 21 -2.06 -12.74 -9.10
N ARG A 22 -2.54 -11.87 -8.24
CA ARG A 22 -3.24 -10.65 -8.62
C ARG A 22 -2.79 -9.48 -7.74
N ILE A 23 -2.50 -8.36 -8.37
CA ILE A 23 -2.16 -7.10 -7.71
C ILE A 23 -3.23 -6.08 -8.07
N ILE A 24 -3.77 -5.39 -7.08
CA ILE A 24 -4.73 -4.31 -7.28
C ILE A 24 -4.16 -3.03 -6.68
N VAL A 25 -3.94 -2.03 -7.52
CA VAL A 25 -3.56 -0.68 -7.10
C VAL A 25 -4.83 0.10 -6.85
N VAL A 26 -5.01 0.59 -5.63
CA VAL A 26 -6.21 1.32 -5.22
C VAL A 26 -5.87 2.80 -5.10
N ASN A 27 -6.29 3.60 -6.06
CA ASN A 27 -6.09 5.04 -6.04
C ASN A 27 -6.98 5.73 -7.06
N ASP A 28 -7.79 6.69 -6.60
CA ASP A 28 -8.77 7.37 -7.44
C ASP A 28 -8.13 8.22 -8.54
N GLN A 29 -6.93 8.74 -8.31
CA GLN A 29 -6.24 9.58 -9.29
C GLN A 29 -5.49 8.77 -10.33
N VAL A 30 -4.82 7.70 -9.90
CA VAL A 30 -4.08 6.81 -10.80
C VAL A 30 -5.03 6.13 -11.80
N VAL A 31 -6.23 5.76 -11.37
CA VAL A 31 -7.22 5.13 -12.25
C VAL A 31 -7.63 6.04 -13.41
N LYS A 32 -7.56 7.36 -13.21
CA LYS A 32 -7.87 8.35 -14.25
C LYS A 32 -6.69 8.63 -15.18
N ASP A 33 -5.49 8.23 -14.82
CA ASP A 33 -4.28 8.41 -15.62
C ASP A 33 -4.01 7.14 -16.42
N LYS A 34 -4.43 7.13 -17.68
CA LYS A 34 -4.32 5.96 -18.56
C LYS A 34 -2.87 5.52 -18.78
N THR A 35 -1.96 6.46 -18.97
CA THR A 35 -0.54 6.16 -19.19
C THR A 35 0.06 5.47 -17.97
N ARG A 36 -0.15 6.03 -16.79
CA ARG A 36 0.35 5.49 -15.55
C ARG A 36 -0.26 4.12 -15.24
N SER A 37 -1.58 3.98 -15.44
CA SER A 37 -2.26 2.70 -15.27
C SER A 37 -1.72 1.62 -16.20
N THR A 38 -1.46 1.95 -17.45
CA THR A 38 -0.91 1.01 -18.43
C THR A 38 0.51 0.58 -18.02
N MET A 39 1.34 1.53 -17.60
CA MET A 39 2.70 1.22 -17.13
C MET A 39 2.69 0.30 -15.91
N LEU A 40 1.80 0.52 -14.96
CA LEU A 40 1.65 -0.33 -13.78
C LEU A 40 1.22 -1.74 -14.14
N LYS A 41 0.27 -1.88 -15.06
CA LYS A 41 -0.20 -3.19 -15.53
C LYS A 41 0.89 -3.98 -16.25
N GLN A 42 1.84 -3.31 -16.89
CA GLN A 42 2.94 -3.95 -17.62
C GLN A 42 4.14 -4.27 -16.72
N ALA A 43 4.21 -3.70 -15.52
CA ALA A 43 5.35 -3.84 -14.62
C ALA A 43 5.33 -5.13 -13.78
N VAL A 44 4.35 -5.98 -13.96
CA VAL A 44 4.18 -7.20 -13.17
C VAL A 44 4.85 -8.42 -13.83
N PRO A 45 5.31 -9.41 -13.03
CA PRO A 45 5.93 -10.60 -13.60
C PRO A 45 4.93 -11.48 -14.34
N PRO A 46 5.42 -12.40 -15.23
CA PRO A 46 4.55 -13.36 -15.89
C PRO A 46 3.71 -14.17 -14.89
N GLY A 47 2.46 -14.41 -15.22
CA GLY A 47 1.53 -15.15 -14.36
C GLY A 47 0.83 -14.29 -13.31
N VAL A 48 1.19 -13.03 -13.20
CA VAL A 48 0.56 -12.08 -12.28
C VAL A 48 -0.27 -11.08 -13.09
N THR A 49 -1.49 -10.84 -12.64
CA THR A 49 -2.39 -9.84 -13.25
C THR A 49 -2.44 -8.59 -12.39
N ALA A 50 -2.34 -7.42 -12.98
CA ALA A 50 -2.44 -6.14 -12.28
C ALA A 50 -3.68 -5.37 -12.72
N HIS A 51 -4.34 -4.75 -11.75
CA HIS A 51 -5.48 -3.87 -11.96
C HIS A 51 -5.26 -2.54 -11.24
N VAL A 52 -5.83 -1.48 -11.79
CA VAL A 52 -5.88 -0.17 -11.13
C VAL A 52 -7.35 0.19 -10.96
N VAL A 53 -7.77 0.44 -9.73
CA VAL A 53 -9.17 0.70 -9.40
C VAL A 53 -9.31 1.88 -8.45
N SER A 54 -10.49 2.49 -8.45
CA SER A 54 -10.87 3.46 -7.44
C SER A 54 -11.16 2.77 -6.11
N VAL A 55 -11.22 3.54 -5.03
CA VAL A 55 -11.65 3.03 -3.72
C VAL A 55 -13.05 2.41 -3.81
N ASP A 56 -13.99 3.09 -4.47
CA ASP A 56 -15.35 2.60 -4.61
C ASP A 56 -15.42 1.26 -5.36
N LYS A 57 -14.67 1.15 -6.46
CA LYS A 57 -14.62 -0.11 -7.22
C LYS A 57 -14.01 -1.24 -6.39
N MET A 58 -12.95 -0.95 -5.63
CA MET A 58 -12.34 -1.95 -4.74
C MET A 58 -13.37 -2.49 -3.73
N MET A 59 -14.20 -1.63 -3.18
CA MET A 59 -15.24 -2.06 -2.24
C MET A 59 -16.25 -3.00 -2.91
N ARG A 60 -16.63 -2.72 -4.15
CA ARG A 60 -17.51 -3.62 -4.90
C ARG A 60 -16.87 -4.98 -5.15
N VAL A 61 -15.58 -5.00 -5.49
CA VAL A 61 -14.82 -6.24 -5.69
C VAL A 61 -14.71 -7.03 -4.39
N TYR A 62 -14.40 -6.36 -3.29
CA TYR A 62 -14.26 -6.99 -1.97
C TYR A 62 -15.56 -7.68 -1.52
N ASN A 63 -16.69 -7.07 -1.80
CA ASN A 63 -18.00 -7.59 -1.40
C ASN A 63 -18.58 -8.60 -2.40
N ASN A 64 -17.91 -8.87 -3.51
CA ASN A 64 -18.37 -9.80 -4.53
C ASN A 64 -17.91 -11.22 -4.21
N PRO A 65 -18.84 -12.18 -3.96
CA PRO A 65 -18.47 -13.57 -3.61
C PRO A 65 -17.64 -14.28 -4.69
N GLU A 66 -17.75 -13.85 -5.94
CA GLU A 66 -16.99 -14.41 -7.06
C GLU A 66 -15.48 -14.34 -6.84
N TYR A 67 -15.01 -13.32 -6.10
CA TYR A 67 -13.59 -13.09 -5.85
C TYR A 67 -13.14 -13.48 -4.44
N ALA A 68 -14.00 -14.15 -3.66
CA ALA A 68 -13.74 -14.44 -2.25
C ALA A 68 -12.49 -15.30 -2.01
N ASP A 69 -12.17 -16.20 -2.95
CA ASP A 69 -11.03 -17.10 -2.82
C ASP A 69 -9.75 -16.61 -3.50
N ASP A 70 -9.80 -15.44 -4.12
CA ASP A 70 -8.62 -14.86 -4.77
C ASP A 70 -7.60 -14.37 -3.75
N LYS A 71 -6.33 -14.76 -3.96
CA LYS A 71 -5.21 -14.17 -3.22
C LYS A 71 -4.75 -12.91 -3.93
N VAL A 72 -4.96 -11.78 -3.29
CA VAL A 72 -4.73 -10.46 -3.87
C VAL A 72 -3.78 -9.65 -3.00
N MET A 73 -2.83 -8.99 -3.63
CA MET A 73 -2.02 -7.97 -2.99
C MET A 73 -2.61 -6.59 -3.31
N LEU A 74 -2.97 -5.84 -2.27
CA LEU A 74 -3.43 -4.47 -2.43
C LEU A 74 -2.25 -3.51 -2.31
N LEU A 75 -2.12 -2.61 -3.26
CA LEU A 75 -1.08 -1.58 -3.27
C LEU A 75 -1.72 -0.20 -3.17
N PHE A 76 -1.14 0.63 -2.33
CA PHE A 76 -1.60 1.99 -2.10
C PHE A 76 -0.44 2.97 -2.32
N THR A 77 -0.76 4.19 -2.71
CA THR A 77 0.22 5.26 -2.83
C THR A 77 0.30 6.13 -1.57
N ASN A 78 -0.65 5.95 -0.66
CA ASN A 78 -0.72 6.70 0.59
C ASN A 78 -1.53 5.91 1.63
N PRO A 79 -1.34 6.20 2.94
CA PRO A 79 -2.08 5.48 3.98
C PRO A 79 -3.57 5.88 4.09
N THR A 80 -3.94 7.04 3.55
CA THR A 80 -5.33 7.52 3.60
C THR A 80 -6.26 6.61 2.81
N ASP A 81 -5.84 6.13 1.64
CA ASP A 81 -6.64 5.20 0.83
C ASP A 81 -6.81 3.85 1.53
N ALA A 82 -5.76 3.35 2.16
CA ALA A 82 -5.84 2.12 2.95
C ALA A 82 -6.80 2.28 4.12
N LEU A 83 -6.71 3.41 4.82
CA LEU A 83 -7.61 3.72 5.93
C LEU A 83 -9.07 3.77 5.48
N GLU A 84 -9.34 4.37 4.32
CA GLU A 84 -10.70 4.45 3.79
C GLU A 84 -11.30 3.05 3.54
N LEU A 85 -10.53 2.13 2.99
CA LEU A 85 -10.98 0.75 2.82
C LEU A 85 -11.26 0.07 4.16
N VAL A 86 -10.39 0.26 5.14
CA VAL A 86 -10.56 -0.32 6.49
C VAL A 86 -11.81 0.25 7.17
N ARG A 87 -12.04 1.56 7.06
CA ARG A 87 -13.25 2.20 7.58
C ARG A 87 -14.52 1.63 6.97
N ARG A 88 -14.45 1.23 5.70
CA ARG A 88 -15.59 0.65 4.97
C ARG A 88 -15.74 -0.86 5.18
N GLY A 89 -14.92 -1.48 6.03
CA GLY A 89 -15.08 -2.87 6.44
C GLY A 89 -14.09 -3.88 5.84
N VAL A 90 -13.13 -3.44 5.05
CA VAL A 90 -12.09 -4.35 4.55
C VAL A 90 -11.22 -4.82 5.73
N GLN A 91 -11.08 -6.12 5.89
CA GLN A 91 -10.30 -6.71 6.96
C GLN A 91 -8.86 -6.94 6.50
N VAL A 92 -7.91 -6.30 7.21
CA VAL A 92 -6.48 -6.40 6.95
C VAL A 92 -5.78 -6.61 8.27
N SER A 93 -4.86 -7.58 8.33
CA SER A 93 -4.10 -7.87 9.56
C SER A 93 -2.80 -7.09 9.64
N SER A 94 -2.18 -6.80 8.49
CA SER A 94 -0.92 -6.08 8.44
C SER A 94 -0.80 -5.26 7.15
N ILE A 95 -0.07 -4.14 7.25
CA ILE A 95 0.26 -3.30 6.09
C ILE A 95 1.77 -3.10 6.09
N ASN A 96 2.40 -3.39 4.96
CA ASN A 96 3.81 -3.11 4.75
C ASN A 96 3.98 -1.71 4.13
N ILE A 97 4.89 -0.93 4.70
CA ILE A 97 5.28 0.36 4.16
C ILE A 97 6.66 0.18 3.52
N GLY A 98 6.69 0.01 2.19
CA GLY A 98 7.91 -0.23 1.42
C GLY A 98 8.62 1.04 1.00
N GLY A 99 7.87 2.14 0.84
CA GLY A 99 8.43 3.42 0.46
C GLY A 99 7.37 4.50 0.38
N MET A 100 7.75 5.71 0.81
CA MET A 100 6.94 6.92 0.69
C MET A 100 7.89 8.07 0.37
N ALA A 101 7.79 8.60 -0.85
CA ALA A 101 8.76 9.55 -1.39
C ALA A 101 8.81 10.86 -0.59
N TYR A 102 10.02 11.39 -0.42
CA TYR A 102 10.20 12.70 0.17
C TYR A 102 9.72 13.81 -0.78
N LYS A 103 9.03 14.77 -0.22
CA LYS A 103 8.69 16.04 -0.85
C LYS A 103 8.86 17.13 0.20
N GLU A 104 9.03 18.36 -0.25
CA GLU A 104 9.14 19.50 0.66
C GLU A 104 7.94 19.54 1.63
N GLY A 105 8.22 19.76 2.91
CA GLY A 105 7.20 19.78 3.97
C GLY A 105 6.93 18.41 4.61
N ARG A 106 7.55 17.36 4.13
CA ARG A 106 7.43 16.02 4.72
C ARG A 106 8.61 15.71 5.63
N THR A 107 8.39 14.85 6.62
CA THR A 107 9.44 14.43 7.55
C THR A 107 9.94 13.04 7.16
N MET A 108 11.24 12.88 6.99
CA MET A 108 11.86 11.58 6.75
C MET A 108 11.87 10.74 8.03
N LEU A 109 11.27 9.56 7.96
CA LEU A 109 11.33 8.56 9.05
C LEU A 109 12.53 7.64 8.87
N ASP A 110 12.85 7.30 7.64
CA ASP A 110 14.07 6.59 7.25
C ASP A 110 14.44 6.98 5.81
N THR A 111 15.40 6.28 5.20
CA THR A 111 15.88 6.60 3.86
C THR A 111 14.83 6.41 2.75
N SER A 112 13.78 5.66 3.02
CA SER A 112 12.75 5.32 2.01
C SER A 112 11.35 5.81 2.38
N VAL A 113 11.13 6.28 3.60
CA VAL A 113 9.79 6.65 4.07
C VAL A 113 9.76 8.07 4.63
N SER A 114 8.92 8.91 4.05
CA SER A 114 8.63 10.27 4.51
C SER A 114 7.14 10.44 4.72
N VAL A 115 6.76 11.20 5.72
CA VAL A 115 5.34 11.40 6.09
C VAL A 115 5.01 12.88 6.30
N ASP A 116 3.75 13.21 6.12
CA ASP A 116 3.17 14.48 6.54
C ASP A 116 2.18 14.25 7.70
N ALA A 117 1.56 15.31 8.18
CA ALA A 117 0.61 15.21 9.30
C ALA A 117 -0.59 14.30 8.97
N LYS A 118 -1.08 14.35 7.74
CA LYS A 118 -2.20 13.52 7.29
C LYS A 118 -1.83 12.04 7.29
N ASP A 119 -0.62 11.71 6.84
CA ASP A 119 -0.11 10.33 6.87
C ASP A 119 0.01 9.81 8.30
N VAL A 120 0.54 10.63 9.20
CA VAL A 120 0.70 10.27 10.63
C VAL A 120 -0.65 9.95 11.25
N GLU A 121 -1.65 10.79 11.02
CA GLU A 121 -3.00 10.53 11.55
C GLU A 121 -3.61 9.25 10.98
N ALA A 122 -3.42 9.01 9.68
CA ALA A 122 -3.92 7.79 9.04
C ALA A 122 -3.26 6.54 9.64
N PHE A 123 -1.96 6.55 9.88
CA PHE A 123 -1.27 5.43 10.52
C PHE A 123 -1.76 5.20 11.95
N LYS A 124 -1.96 6.26 12.71
CA LYS A 124 -2.47 6.14 14.09
C LYS A 124 -3.87 5.53 14.11
N GLU A 125 -4.74 5.93 13.19
CA GLU A 125 -6.08 5.36 13.12
C GLU A 125 -6.03 3.90 12.66
N LEU A 126 -5.22 3.56 11.67
CA LEU A 126 -5.01 2.16 11.24
C LEU A 126 -4.53 1.28 12.39
N ASP A 127 -3.60 1.79 13.20
CA ASP A 127 -3.13 1.08 14.39
C ASP A 127 -4.27 0.83 15.38
N SER A 128 -5.19 1.78 15.51
CA SER A 128 -6.34 1.64 16.41
C SER A 128 -7.27 0.50 16.03
N TYR A 129 -7.25 0.05 14.77
CA TYR A 129 -7.99 -1.12 14.32
C TYR A 129 -7.25 -2.44 14.58
N GLY A 130 -6.08 -2.39 15.22
CA GLY A 130 -5.27 -3.58 15.51
C GLY A 130 -4.44 -4.06 14.33
N ILE A 131 -4.21 -3.21 13.33
CA ILE A 131 -3.44 -3.55 12.14
C ILE A 131 -1.95 -3.35 12.42
N GLU A 132 -1.13 -4.37 12.11
CA GLU A 132 0.33 -4.25 12.18
C GLU A 132 0.81 -3.35 11.05
N LEU A 133 1.52 -2.28 11.39
CA LEU A 133 2.08 -1.32 10.43
C LEU A 133 3.61 -1.42 10.49
N GLU A 134 4.21 -1.97 9.45
CA GLU A 134 5.64 -2.25 9.43
C GLU A 134 6.35 -1.53 8.28
N VAL A 135 7.50 -0.95 8.57
CA VAL A 135 8.40 -0.43 7.55
C VAL A 135 9.36 -1.55 7.17
N ARG A 136 9.29 -1.98 5.91
CA ARG A 136 10.13 -3.04 5.39
C ARG A 136 10.17 -2.93 3.87
N LYS A 137 11.34 -2.67 3.34
CA LYS A 137 11.52 -2.42 1.90
C LYS A 137 11.37 -3.69 1.06
N VAL A 138 11.92 -4.80 1.55
CA VAL A 138 11.79 -6.12 0.93
C VAL A 138 11.46 -7.15 2.02
N ALA A 139 10.90 -8.30 1.61
CA ALA A 139 10.41 -9.31 2.56
C ALA A 139 11.47 -9.83 3.53
N SER A 140 12.74 -9.82 3.12
CA SER A 140 13.86 -10.29 3.94
C SER A 140 14.36 -9.26 4.96
N ASP A 141 13.91 -8.00 4.87
CA ASP A 141 14.32 -6.96 5.81
C ASP A 141 13.66 -7.17 7.18
N LYS A 142 14.31 -6.62 8.21
CA LYS A 142 13.74 -6.56 9.55
C LYS A 142 12.52 -5.64 9.57
N LYS A 143 11.45 -6.11 10.19
CA LYS A 143 10.24 -5.30 10.41
C LYS A 143 10.51 -4.22 11.46
N VAL A 144 10.17 -2.97 11.11
CA VAL A 144 10.23 -1.84 12.04
C VAL A 144 8.85 -1.22 12.13
N PRO A 145 8.21 -1.15 13.31
CA PRO A 145 6.90 -0.51 13.44
C PRO A 145 6.95 0.95 13.04
N VAL A 146 6.04 1.38 12.14
CA VAL A 146 6.03 2.76 11.66
C VAL A 146 5.76 3.75 12.79
N LEU A 147 4.93 3.38 13.76
CA LEU A 147 4.61 4.26 14.90
C LEU A 147 5.82 4.52 15.79
N THR A 148 6.74 3.55 15.90
CA THR A 148 8.00 3.73 16.62
C THR A 148 8.84 4.81 15.93
N LEU A 149 8.95 4.75 14.60
CA LEU A 149 9.68 5.77 13.84
C LEU A 149 9.02 7.14 13.92
N ILE A 150 7.70 7.19 13.89
CA ILE A 150 6.94 8.43 14.06
C ILE A 150 7.22 9.05 15.42
N ALA A 151 7.18 8.26 16.48
CA ALA A 151 7.44 8.73 17.85
C ALA A 151 8.86 9.28 18.00
N GLU A 152 9.83 8.68 17.32
CA GLU A 152 11.24 9.09 17.42
C GLU A 152 11.58 10.31 16.54
N LYS A 153 11.01 10.39 15.34
CA LYS A 153 11.50 11.31 14.31
C LYS A 153 10.51 12.36 13.83
N TYR A 154 9.21 12.13 14.01
CA TYR A 154 8.20 13.08 13.59
C TYR A 154 7.96 14.12 14.68
N LYS A 155 8.12 15.39 14.30
CA LYS A 155 7.81 16.55 15.16
C LYS A 155 6.80 17.41 14.41
N PRO A 156 5.58 17.58 14.97
CA PRO A 156 4.56 18.43 14.34
C PRO A 156 4.96 19.90 14.29
#